data_8a2ef2cc40b605ae3404a06c9caec8ee
#
_entry.id   8a2ef2cc40b605ae3404a06c9caec8ee
#
_cell.length_a   1.000
_cell.length_b   1.000
_cell.length_c   1.000
_cell.angle_alpha   90.00
_cell.angle_beta   90.00
_cell.angle_gamma   90.00
#
_symmetry.space_group_name_H-M   'P 1'
#
loop_
_entity.id
_entity.type
_entity.pdbx_description
1 polymer ?
#
loop_
_entity_poly.entity_id
_entity_poly.type
_entity_poly.pdbx_seq_one_letter_code
_entity_poly.pdbx_strand_id
1 'polypeptide(L)'
;ADDYGLCEISSMHIQQCIDEGALNKVSVFPNFEKVDLHKLLNNKNIRISLHLNLVEGKCMADADEINLIADKNGNLKHTFGGLLKLNLFHGKKFEEQIYKEIKAQVLFWKNILPQDTPFCIDSHQHTHMIPAVFKALLRVLRDEKINLEYMRVPAEPLLPYIKKPSLYFTYSGINIIKQWI
;
A
#
# COMPACT_ATOMS: atom_id res chain seq x y z
N ALA A 1 0.08 -12.88 0.98
CA ALA A 1 -1.17 -12.30 1.48
C ALA A 1 -1.02 -10.80 1.62
N ASP A 2 -2.12 -10.08 1.47
CA ASP A 2 -2.22 -8.64 1.69
C ASP A 2 -3.00 -8.36 2.99
N ASP A 3 -3.03 -7.11 3.39
CA ASP A 3 -3.88 -6.58 4.47
C ASP A 3 -3.58 -7.13 5.88
N TYR A 4 -2.34 -7.57 6.14
CA TYR A 4 -1.93 -7.90 7.51
C TYR A 4 -1.97 -6.64 8.38
N GLY A 5 -2.70 -6.71 9.48
CA GLY A 5 -2.91 -5.58 10.38
C GLY A 5 -4.25 -4.86 10.18
N LEU A 6 -5.00 -5.12 9.11
CA LEU A 6 -6.29 -4.50 8.89
C LEU A 6 -7.28 -4.80 10.03
N CYS A 7 -7.35 -6.05 10.45
CA CYS A 7 -8.05 -6.47 11.66
C CYS A 7 -7.39 -7.71 12.28
N GLU A 8 -7.70 -7.95 13.55
CA GLU A 8 -7.12 -9.07 14.31
C GLU A 8 -7.42 -10.43 13.66
N ILE A 9 -8.67 -10.65 13.23
CA ILE A 9 -9.10 -11.94 12.65
C ILE A 9 -8.35 -12.23 11.35
N SER A 10 -8.24 -11.26 10.43
CA SER A 10 -7.51 -11.46 9.17
C SER A 10 -6.03 -11.71 9.43
N SER A 11 -5.43 -10.99 10.37
CA SER A 11 -4.04 -11.17 10.74
C SER A 11 -3.76 -12.56 11.36
N MET A 12 -4.67 -13.07 12.18
CA MET A 12 -4.59 -14.43 12.72
C MET A 12 -4.63 -15.50 11.62
N HIS A 13 -5.56 -15.38 10.66
CA HIS A 13 -5.63 -16.31 9.53
C HIS A 13 -4.39 -16.26 8.64
N ILE A 14 -3.88 -15.06 8.37
CA ILE A 14 -2.63 -14.90 7.61
C ILE A 14 -1.48 -15.57 8.38
N GLN A 15 -1.40 -15.37 9.71
CA GLN A 15 -0.37 -15.98 10.53
C GLN A 15 -0.48 -17.51 10.52
N GLN A 16 -1.68 -18.06 10.58
CA GLN A 16 -1.89 -19.50 10.45
C GLN A 16 -1.37 -20.03 9.09
N CYS A 17 -1.70 -19.35 8.00
CA CYS A 17 -1.20 -19.73 6.67
C CYS A 17 0.34 -19.66 6.57
N ILE A 18 0.97 -18.73 7.29
CA ILE A 18 2.44 -18.64 7.39
C ILE A 18 3.00 -19.84 8.17
N ASP A 19 2.42 -20.15 9.32
CA ASP A 19 2.86 -21.21 10.20
C ASP A 19 2.73 -22.59 9.52
N GLU A 20 1.72 -22.76 8.64
CA GLU A 20 1.50 -23.95 7.81
C GLU A 20 2.37 -23.97 6.52
N GLY A 21 3.17 -22.93 6.27
CA GLY A 21 4.05 -22.85 5.10
C GLY A 21 3.33 -22.55 3.78
N ALA A 22 2.07 -22.11 3.82
CA ALA A 22 1.27 -21.78 2.63
C ALA A 22 1.59 -20.39 2.05
N LEU A 23 2.29 -19.54 2.78
CA LEU A 23 2.65 -18.17 2.37
C LEU A 23 4.15 -17.93 2.54
N ASN A 24 4.72 -17.19 1.58
CA ASN A 24 6.10 -16.74 1.61
C ASN A 24 6.24 -15.22 1.47
N LYS A 25 5.14 -14.50 1.35
CA LYS A 25 5.10 -13.03 1.29
C LYS A 25 3.86 -12.47 1.95
N VAL A 26 4.06 -11.40 2.74
CA VAL A 26 2.98 -10.69 3.45
C VAL A 26 3.15 -9.19 3.28
N SER A 27 2.07 -8.49 2.93
CA SER A 27 2.02 -7.04 2.88
C SER A 27 1.31 -6.51 4.12
N VAL A 28 1.96 -5.59 4.82
CA VAL A 28 1.62 -5.16 6.17
C VAL A 28 1.22 -3.70 6.18
N PHE A 29 0.09 -3.40 6.76
CA PHE A 29 -0.36 -2.03 7.00
C PHE A 29 0.52 -1.33 8.05
N PRO A 30 1.00 -0.11 7.78
CA PRO A 30 1.82 0.64 8.73
C PRO A 30 0.99 1.40 9.78
N ASN A 31 -0.29 1.67 9.51
CA ASN A 31 -1.13 2.62 10.24
C ASN A 31 -2.23 1.98 11.10
N PHE A 32 -2.09 0.72 11.46
CA PHE A 32 -3.00 0.02 12.37
C PHE A 32 -2.28 -0.36 13.66
N GLU A 33 -2.83 0.04 14.81
CA GLU A 33 -2.15 0.07 16.13
C GLU A 33 -1.86 -1.31 16.77
N LYS A 34 -2.44 -2.39 16.30
CA LYS A 34 -2.39 -3.71 16.97
C LYS A 34 -1.70 -4.79 16.16
N VAL A 35 -0.68 -4.44 15.40
CA VAL A 35 0.03 -5.43 14.59
C VAL A 35 1.27 -5.91 15.36
N ASP A 36 1.23 -7.14 15.86
CA ASP A 36 2.45 -7.79 16.34
C ASP A 36 3.30 -8.23 15.14
N LEU A 37 4.27 -7.40 14.80
CA LEU A 37 5.22 -7.67 13.71
C LEU A 37 6.37 -8.58 14.14
N HIS A 38 6.54 -8.86 15.43
CA HIS A 38 7.70 -9.57 15.93
C HIS A 38 7.84 -10.96 15.29
N LYS A 39 6.75 -11.69 15.13
CA LYS A 39 6.75 -13.01 14.47
C LYS A 39 7.13 -12.91 12.98
N LEU A 40 6.61 -11.91 12.28
CA LEU A 40 6.91 -11.72 10.86
C LEU A 40 8.38 -11.32 10.66
N LEU A 41 8.87 -10.35 11.43
CA LEU A 41 10.23 -9.82 11.33
C LEU A 41 11.30 -10.87 11.64
N ASN A 42 10.99 -11.83 12.50
CA ASN A 42 11.90 -12.92 12.86
C ASN A 42 11.80 -14.15 11.94
N ASN A 43 10.82 -14.22 11.05
CA ASN A 43 10.65 -15.33 10.13
C ASN A 43 11.41 -15.10 8.82
N LYS A 44 12.61 -15.71 8.71
CA LYS A 44 13.49 -15.58 7.53
C LYS A 44 12.90 -16.15 6.23
N ASN A 45 11.85 -16.96 6.32
CA ASN A 45 11.20 -17.56 5.14
C ASN A 45 10.09 -16.68 4.57
N ILE A 46 9.76 -15.57 5.24
CA ILE A 46 8.70 -14.66 4.84
C ILE A 46 9.30 -13.34 4.35
N ARG A 47 8.97 -12.95 3.13
CA ARG A 47 9.23 -11.60 2.64
C ARG A 47 8.09 -10.69 3.10
N ILE A 48 8.45 -9.61 3.75
CA ILE A 48 7.49 -8.58 4.20
C ILE A 48 7.57 -7.35 3.29
N SER A 49 6.41 -6.73 3.04
CA SER A 49 6.30 -5.48 2.27
C SER A 49 5.52 -4.45 3.06
N LEU A 50 5.91 -3.19 2.92
CA LEU A 50 5.05 -2.07 3.31
C LEU A 50 3.80 -2.10 2.42
N HIS A 51 2.64 -2.30 3.02
CA HIS A 51 1.35 -2.13 2.35
C HIS A 51 0.89 -0.68 2.49
N LEU A 52 1.39 0.18 1.59
CA LEU A 52 1.11 1.62 1.62
C LEU A 52 -0.40 1.87 1.61
N ASN A 53 -0.90 2.60 2.59
CA ASN A 53 -2.33 2.83 2.76
C ASN A 53 -2.68 4.31 2.74
N LEU A 54 -3.60 4.67 1.85
CA LEU A 54 -4.12 6.04 1.67
C LEU A 54 -5.64 6.08 1.75
N VAL A 55 -6.28 5.00 2.21
CA VAL A 55 -7.72 4.77 2.10
C VAL A 55 -8.38 4.60 3.46
N GLU A 56 -7.79 3.83 4.36
CA GLU A 56 -8.44 3.36 5.59
C GLU A 56 -7.62 3.65 6.85
N GLY A 57 -8.32 3.78 7.99
CA GLY A 57 -7.68 3.96 9.29
C GLY A 57 -7.14 5.36 9.52
N LYS A 58 -6.23 5.47 10.49
CA LYS A 58 -5.59 6.74 10.85
C LYS A 58 -4.49 7.11 9.87
N CYS A 59 -4.38 8.39 9.56
CA CYS A 59 -3.19 8.90 8.89
C CYS A 59 -1.99 8.88 9.84
N MET A 60 -0.80 8.84 9.27
CA MET A 60 0.46 8.87 10.02
C MET A 60 1.14 10.24 9.98
N ALA A 61 0.79 11.08 9.01
CA ALA A 61 1.18 12.48 8.98
C ALA A 61 0.21 13.33 9.82
N ASP A 62 0.59 14.58 10.10
CA ASP A 62 -0.28 15.54 10.75
C ASP A 62 -1.55 15.79 9.91
N ALA A 63 -2.71 15.52 10.50
CA ALA A 63 -4.00 15.62 9.83
C ALA A 63 -4.31 17.03 9.32
N ASP A 64 -3.86 18.07 10.02
CA ASP A 64 -4.04 19.47 9.60
C ASP A 64 -3.24 19.78 8.33
N GLU A 65 -2.10 19.13 8.15
CA GLU A 65 -1.26 19.29 6.97
C GLU A 65 -1.76 18.52 5.74
N ILE A 66 -2.62 17.50 5.95
CA ILE A 66 -3.13 16.62 4.89
C ILE A 66 -4.66 16.62 4.80
N ASN A 67 -5.29 17.73 5.05
CA ASN A 67 -6.73 17.92 5.14
C ASN A 67 -7.54 17.57 3.88
N LEU A 68 -6.93 17.44 2.72
CA LEU A 68 -7.57 16.90 1.52
C LEU A 68 -7.84 15.40 1.65
N ILE A 69 -6.93 14.65 2.27
CA ILE A 69 -6.98 13.18 2.32
C ILE A 69 -7.38 12.63 3.70
N ALA A 70 -7.24 13.40 4.78
CA ALA A 70 -7.68 13.04 6.12
C ALA A 70 -8.82 13.94 6.61
N ASP A 71 -9.62 13.44 7.54
CA ASP A 71 -10.62 14.21 8.26
C ASP A 71 -10.02 14.89 9.53
N LYS A 72 -10.82 15.69 10.23
CA LYS A 72 -10.40 16.39 11.46
C LYS A 72 -9.99 15.47 12.61
N ASN A 73 -10.41 14.21 12.55
CA ASN A 73 -10.05 13.21 13.53
C ASN A 73 -8.82 12.39 13.09
N GLY A 74 -8.19 12.75 11.98
CA GLY A 74 -7.05 12.06 11.42
C GLY A 74 -7.38 10.73 10.74
N ASN A 75 -8.62 10.49 10.31
CA ASN A 75 -8.94 9.31 9.55
C ASN A 75 -8.77 9.59 8.05
N LEU A 76 -8.16 8.67 7.33
CA LEU A 76 -8.17 8.65 5.87
C LEU A 76 -9.61 8.48 5.38
N LYS A 77 -10.03 9.28 4.39
CA LYS A 77 -11.47 9.45 4.07
C LYS A 77 -11.85 9.19 2.63
N HIS A 78 -10.93 8.70 1.80
CA HIS A 78 -11.17 8.53 0.38
C HIS A 78 -10.97 7.08 -0.07
N THR A 79 -11.84 6.63 -0.97
CA THR A 79 -11.61 5.44 -1.78
C THR A 79 -10.60 5.73 -2.89
N PHE A 80 -10.14 4.69 -3.60
CA PHE A 80 -9.32 4.86 -4.81
C PHE A 80 -9.89 5.88 -5.79
N GLY A 81 -11.21 5.80 -6.10
CA GLY A 81 -11.87 6.76 -6.99
C GLY A 81 -11.89 8.19 -6.45
N GLY A 82 -11.99 8.36 -5.14
CA GLY A 82 -11.89 9.66 -4.48
C GLY A 82 -10.49 10.27 -4.62
N LEU A 83 -9.45 9.47 -4.40
CA LEU A 83 -8.05 9.90 -4.61
C LEU A 83 -7.77 10.24 -6.07
N LEU A 84 -8.31 9.47 -7.01
CA LEU A 84 -8.17 9.77 -8.45
C LEU A 84 -8.83 11.10 -8.81
N LYS A 85 -10.01 11.41 -8.26
CA LYS A 85 -10.66 12.73 -8.43
C LYS A 85 -9.79 13.85 -7.84
N LEU A 86 -9.22 13.68 -6.65
CA LEU A 86 -8.31 14.66 -6.07
C LEU A 86 -7.07 14.90 -6.94
N ASN A 87 -6.51 13.83 -7.52
CA ASN A 87 -5.41 13.94 -8.49
C ASN A 87 -5.79 14.84 -9.69
N LEU A 88 -7.00 14.71 -10.21
CA LEU A 88 -7.46 15.48 -11.36
C LEU A 88 -7.73 16.97 -11.00
N PHE A 89 -8.31 17.24 -9.83
CA PHE A 89 -8.81 18.57 -9.49
C PHE A 89 -7.88 19.40 -8.59
N HIS A 90 -6.96 18.77 -7.84
CA HIS A 90 -6.12 19.45 -6.85
C HIS A 90 -4.61 19.39 -7.15
N GLY A 91 -4.20 18.67 -8.18
CA GLY A 91 -2.84 18.66 -8.73
C GLY A 91 -1.71 18.69 -7.69
N LYS A 92 -0.93 19.77 -7.68
CA LYS A 92 0.22 19.92 -6.78
C LYS A 92 -0.13 19.85 -5.29
N LYS A 93 -1.26 20.45 -4.87
CA LYS A 93 -1.66 20.41 -3.46
C LYS A 93 -1.94 18.99 -2.98
N PHE A 94 -2.59 18.19 -3.82
CA PHE A 94 -2.82 16.79 -3.55
C PHE A 94 -1.48 16.01 -3.48
N GLU A 95 -0.58 16.20 -4.46
CA GLU A 95 0.73 15.57 -4.50
C GLU A 95 1.56 15.86 -3.22
N GLU A 96 1.58 17.11 -2.74
CA GLU A 96 2.31 17.47 -1.53
C GLU A 96 1.72 16.84 -0.26
N GLN A 97 0.41 16.74 -0.16
CA GLN A 97 -0.22 16.08 0.99
C GLN A 97 -0.01 14.57 0.97
N ILE A 98 -0.11 13.95 -0.21
CA ILE A 98 0.24 12.54 -0.40
C ILE A 98 1.71 12.28 -0.07
N TYR A 99 2.62 13.17 -0.48
CA TYR A 99 4.04 13.06 -0.13
C TYR A 99 4.25 12.99 1.39
N LYS A 100 3.58 13.84 2.17
CA LYS A 100 3.71 13.86 3.62
C LYS A 100 3.25 12.55 4.26
N GLU A 101 2.09 12.06 3.84
CA GLU A 101 1.55 10.79 4.34
C GLU A 101 2.44 9.59 3.96
N ILE A 102 2.86 9.50 2.70
CA ILE A 102 3.77 8.43 2.25
C ILE A 102 5.09 8.50 3.02
N LYS A 103 5.63 9.70 3.21
CA LYS A 103 6.88 9.88 3.96
C LYS A 103 6.76 9.35 5.39
N ALA A 104 5.67 9.68 6.08
CA ALA A 104 5.43 9.19 7.45
C ALA A 104 5.39 7.65 7.49
N GLN A 105 4.65 7.01 6.56
CA GLN A 105 4.55 5.56 6.47
C GLN A 105 5.89 4.90 6.13
N VAL A 106 6.63 5.44 5.16
CA VAL A 106 7.95 4.93 4.75
C VAL A 106 8.97 5.04 5.88
N LEU A 107 9.03 6.17 6.59
CA LEU A 107 9.93 6.35 7.72
C LEU A 107 9.59 5.41 8.88
N PHE A 108 8.32 5.27 9.21
CA PHE A 108 7.88 4.28 10.20
C PHE A 108 8.36 2.89 9.83
N TRP A 109 8.10 2.46 8.59
CA TRP A 109 8.50 1.14 8.09
C TRP A 109 10.00 0.93 8.13
N LYS A 110 10.77 1.92 7.67
CA LYS A 110 12.24 1.91 7.73
C LYS A 110 12.77 1.70 9.14
N ASN A 111 12.14 2.34 10.13
CA ASN A 111 12.59 2.30 11.52
C ASN A 111 12.31 0.96 12.22
N ILE A 112 11.28 0.22 11.79
CA ILE A 112 10.94 -1.07 12.39
C ILE A 112 11.60 -2.26 11.70
N LEU A 113 12.07 -2.09 10.46
CA LEU A 113 12.75 -3.16 9.75
C LEU A 113 14.11 -3.46 10.39
N PRO A 114 14.44 -4.75 10.59
CA PRO A 114 15.80 -5.15 10.95
C PRO A 114 16.81 -4.64 9.89
N GLN A 115 18.03 -4.40 10.35
CA GLN A 115 19.13 -4.05 9.45
C GLN A 115 19.28 -5.12 8.36
N ASP A 116 19.59 -4.69 7.15
CA ASP A 116 19.74 -5.55 5.95
C ASP A 116 18.45 -6.24 5.46
N THR A 117 17.29 -5.89 6.02
CA THR A 117 16.01 -6.38 5.47
C THR A 117 15.68 -5.65 4.18
N PRO A 118 15.36 -6.39 3.10
CA PRO A 118 14.98 -5.77 1.82
C PRO A 118 13.76 -4.86 1.96
N PHE A 119 13.84 -3.64 1.41
CA PHE A 119 12.71 -2.71 1.42
C PHE A 119 11.78 -3.01 0.25
N CYS A 120 10.62 -3.58 0.55
CA CYS A 120 9.60 -3.95 -0.41
C CYS A 120 8.34 -3.11 -0.19
N ILE A 121 7.66 -2.72 -1.27
CA ILE A 121 6.42 -1.91 -1.22
C ILE A 121 5.36 -2.51 -2.14
N ASP A 122 4.15 -2.46 -1.69
CA ASP A 122 2.94 -2.46 -2.50
C ASP A 122 1.92 -1.49 -1.88
N SER A 123 0.68 -1.46 -2.34
CA SER A 123 -0.29 -0.55 -1.74
C SER A 123 -1.70 -1.12 -1.73
N HIS A 124 -2.43 -0.74 -0.70
CA HIS A 124 -3.84 -1.04 -0.56
C HIS A 124 -4.63 -0.45 -1.73
N GLN A 125 -5.52 -1.27 -2.31
CA GLN A 125 -6.30 -0.94 -3.51
C GLN A 125 -5.45 -0.43 -4.69
N HIS A 126 -4.14 -0.72 -4.71
CA HIS A 126 -3.21 -0.28 -5.75
C HIS A 126 -3.16 1.25 -5.93
N THR A 127 -3.33 2.00 -4.87
CA THR A 127 -3.37 3.47 -4.90
C THR A 127 -2.09 4.10 -5.44
N HIS A 128 -0.95 3.40 -5.35
CA HIS A 128 0.32 3.86 -5.94
C HIS A 128 0.28 3.95 -7.48
N MET A 129 -0.74 3.38 -8.14
CA MET A 129 -0.91 3.53 -9.59
C MET A 129 -1.50 4.90 -9.98
N ILE A 130 -2.00 5.70 -9.04
CA ILE A 130 -2.46 7.06 -9.30
C ILE A 130 -1.21 7.95 -9.56
N PRO A 131 -1.14 8.71 -10.68
CA PRO A 131 0.08 9.39 -11.10
C PRO A 131 0.72 10.30 -10.03
N ALA A 132 -0.07 11.12 -9.32
CA ALA A 132 0.48 11.96 -8.25
C ALA A 132 0.97 11.13 -7.05
N VAL A 133 0.30 10.00 -6.74
CA VAL A 133 0.74 9.09 -5.68
C VAL A 133 2.06 8.42 -6.05
N PHE A 134 2.17 7.92 -7.27
CA PHE A 134 3.41 7.31 -7.76
C PHE A 134 4.58 8.29 -7.74
N LYS A 135 4.35 9.52 -8.22
CA LYS A 135 5.36 10.57 -8.22
C LYS A 135 5.79 10.96 -6.81
N ALA A 136 4.84 11.12 -5.89
CA ALA A 136 5.12 11.38 -4.48
C ALA A 136 5.92 10.24 -3.84
N LEU A 137 5.57 8.97 -4.12
CA LEU A 137 6.28 7.80 -3.64
C LEU A 137 7.74 7.79 -4.13
N LEU A 138 7.98 7.98 -5.43
CA LEU A 138 9.35 8.05 -5.97
C LEU A 138 10.16 9.19 -5.36
N ARG A 139 9.53 10.33 -5.10
CA ARG A 139 10.17 11.47 -4.42
C ARG A 139 10.57 11.10 -2.99
N VAL A 140 9.68 10.46 -2.22
CA VAL A 140 9.99 9.99 -0.85
C VAL A 140 11.14 8.99 -0.85
N LEU A 141 11.09 7.98 -1.73
CA LEU A 141 12.16 6.97 -1.81
C LEU A 141 13.53 7.60 -2.08
N ARG A 142 13.58 8.58 -2.98
CA ARG A 142 14.82 9.32 -3.29
C ARG A 142 15.27 10.19 -2.12
N ASP A 143 14.37 10.99 -1.54
CA ASP A 143 14.70 11.97 -0.50
C ASP A 143 15.16 11.28 0.80
N GLU A 144 14.55 10.11 1.12
CA GLU A 144 14.91 9.29 2.29
C GLU A 144 15.99 8.22 1.99
N LYS A 145 16.54 8.22 0.77
CA LYS A 145 17.60 7.30 0.32
C LYS A 145 17.22 5.83 0.55
N ILE A 146 15.99 5.47 0.21
CA ILE A 146 15.51 4.10 0.33
C ILE A 146 16.00 3.28 -0.86
N ASN A 147 16.74 2.22 -0.58
CA ASN A 147 17.08 1.21 -1.58
C ASN A 147 15.92 0.24 -1.74
N LEU A 148 15.05 0.50 -2.71
CA LEU A 148 13.88 -0.32 -2.97
C LEU A 148 14.28 -1.59 -3.73
N GLU A 149 14.05 -2.76 -3.13
CA GLU A 149 14.28 -4.04 -3.80
C GLU A 149 13.12 -4.44 -4.72
N TYR A 150 11.89 -4.19 -4.27
CA TYR A 150 10.71 -4.65 -4.97
C TYR A 150 9.52 -3.71 -4.79
N MET A 151 8.82 -3.43 -5.91
CA MET A 151 7.49 -2.82 -5.92
C MET A 151 6.56 -3.69 -6.76
N ARG A 152 5.41 -4.06 -6.18
CA ARG A 152 4.40 -4.81 -6.93
C ARG A 152 3.65 -3.90 -7.88
N VAL A 153 3.68 -4.21 -9.16
CA VAL A 153 2.86 -3.56 -10.18
C VAL A 153 1.71 -4.51 -10.52
N PRO A 154 0.45 -4.13 -10.35
CA PRO A 154 -0.71 -4.98 -10.62
C PRO A 154 -1.04 -5.04 -12.12
N ALA A 155 -0.03 -5.26 -12.96
CA ALA A 155 -0.22 -5.41 -14.39
C ALA A 155 -0.51 -6.88 -14.72
N GLU A 156 -1.69 -7.15 -15.25
CA GLU A 156 -2.06 -8.46 -15.75
C GLU A 156 -2.04 -8.48 -17.29
N PRO A 157 -1.44 -9.50 -17.91
CA PRO A 157 -1.43 -9.59 -19.36
C PRO A 157 -2.86 -9.77 -19.89
N LEU A 158 -3.27 -8.97 -20.87
CA LEU A 158 -4.62 -9.05 -21.48
C LEU A 158 -4.81 -10.30 -22.35
N LEU A 159 -3.74 -10.90 -22.84
CA LEU A 159 -3.79 -12.03 -23.77
C LEU A 159 -4.59 -13.24 -23.26
N PRO A 160 -4.48 -13.67 -21.98
CA PRO A 160 -5.31 -14.75 -21.44
C PRO A 160 -6.81 -14.44 -21.51
N TYR A 161 -7.20 -13.20 -21.30
CA TYR A 161 -8.61 -12.76 -21.35
C TYR A 161 -9.14 -12.75 -22.78
N ILE A 162 -8.31 -12.38 -23.77
CA ILE A 162 -8.67 -12.45 -25.19
C ILE A 162 -8.89 -13.90 -25.60
N LYS A 163 -8.02 -14.81 -25.14
CA LYS A 163 -8.12 -16.25 -25.47
C LYS A 163 -9.27 -16.97 -24.75
N LYS A 164 -9.69 -16.48 -23.59
CA LYS A 164 -10.73 -17.09 -22.76
C LYS A 164 -11.66 -16.01 -22.20
N PRO A 165 -12.65 -15.54 -22.98
CA PRO A 165 -13.53 -14.43 -22.61
C PRO A 165 -14.29 -14.65 -21.29
N SER A 166 -14.54 -15.90 -20.87
CA SER A 166 -15.17 -16.20 -19.58
C SER A 166 -14.42 -15.67 -18.36
N LEU A 167 -13.11 -15.39 -18.48
CA LEU A 167 -12.32 -14.77 -17.43
C LEU A 167 -12.68 -13.29 -17.19
N TYR A 168 -13.31 -12.61 -18.16
CA TYR A 168 -13.78 -11.24 -18.00
C TYR A 168 -14.86 -11.08 -16.93
N PHE A 169 -15.66 -12.10 -16.70
CA PHE A 169 -16.74 -12.05 -15.70
C PHE A 169 -16.21 -12.02 -14.25
N THR A 170 -14.97 -12.42 -14.05
CA THR A 170 -14.29 -12.37 -12.76
C THR A 170 -13.41 -11.15 -12.58
N TYR A 171 -13.20 -10.36 -13.64
CA TYR A 171 -12.28 -9.22 -13.66
C TYR A 171 -13.06 -7.91 -13.68
N SER A 172 -13.00 -7.14 -12.61
CA SER A 172 -13.64 -5.83 -12.54
C SER A 172 -13.07 -4.89 -13.60
N GLY A 173 -13.94 -4.19 -14.36
CA GLY A 173 -13.54 -3.16 -15.32
C GLY A 173 -12.65 -2.05 -14.73
N ILE A 174 -12.75 -1.82 -13.42
CA ILE A 174 -11.89 -0.88 -12.69
C ILE A 174 -10.41 -1.33 -12.67
N ASN A 175 -10.16 -2.64 -12.71
CA ASN A 175 -8.78 -3.16 -12.77
C ASN A 175 -8.15 -2.92 -14.14
N ILE A 176 -8.93 -2.91 -15.20
CA ILE A 176 -8.47 -2.52 -16.54
C ILE A 176 -8.02 -1.07 -16.52
N ILE A 177 -8.83 -0.17 -15.94
CA ILE A 177 -8.49 1.25 -15.82
C ILE A 177 -7.20 1.44 -15.02
N LYS A 178 -7.02 0.70 -13.92
CA LYS A 178 -5.80 0.77 -13.09
C LYS A 178 -4.52 0.36 -13.84
N GLN A 179 -4.62 -0.41 -14.91
CA GLN A 179 -3.46 -0.80 -15.73
C GLN A 179 -3.04 0.27 -16.75
N TRP A 180 -3.93 1.22 -17.04
CA TRP A 180 -3.72 2.24 -18.08
C TRP A 180 -3.43 3.63 -17.49
N ILE A 181 -3.47 3.78 -16.18
CA ILE A 181 -3.09 5.00 -15.45
C ILE A 181 -1.61 4.97 -15.11
#